data_d954f86a8d5473712171e8f9f23691fd
#
_entry.id   d954f86a8d5473712171e8f9f23691fd
#
_cell.length_a   1.000
_cell.length_b   1.000
_cell.length_c   1.000
_cell.angle_alpha   90.00
_cell.angle_beta   90.00
_cell.angle_gamma   90.00
#
_symmetry.space_group_name_H-M   'P 1'
#
loop_
_entity.id
_entity.type
_entity.pdbx_description
1 polymer ?
#
loop_
_entity_poly.entity_id
_entity_poly.type
_entity_poly.pdbx_seq_one_letter_code
_entity_poly.pdbx_strand_id
1 'polypeptide(L)'
;ELAEKSGIREAVLRGETKRYEQRAGIASERLGATAKTAGFLYDEEVLLLSAIVAFPDRAPYIFDNLNIERVCSPAVRQIFQEIKPSAERLNMNTMLGILNDEGKAVITRLSLNPGFDIEHVDNNIRDCLRKMAHCEIEERIRDAKTAGDLRLLSSLLAEKQKITRRKDERTA
;
A
#
# COMPACT_ATOMS: atom_id res chain seq x y z
N GLU A 1 38.27 1.93 1.11
CA GLU A 1 38.58 0.57 0.62
C GLU A 1 37.98 0.27 -0.77
N LEU A 2 36.70 0.59 -1.06
CA LEU A 2 36.08 0.40 -2.40
C LEU A 2 36.63 1.36 -3.45
N ALA A 3 36.90 2.62 -3.09
CA ALA A 3 37.45 3.62 -3.99
C ALA A 3 38.90 3.33 -4.39
N GLU A 4 39.71 2.76 -3.52
CA GLU A 4 41.09 2.36 -3.82
C GLU A 4 41.18 1.20 -4.82
N LYS A 5 40.21 0.26 -4.77
CA LYS A 5 40.16 -0.89 -5.68
C LYS A 5 39.64 -0.57 -7.07
N SER A 6 38.80 0.48 -7.21
CA SER A 6 38.15 0.83 -8.48
C SER A 6 38.84 1.98 -9.24
N GLY A 7 39.84 2.66 -8.63
CA GLY A 7 40.50 3.82 -9.22
C GLY A 7 39.60 5.07 -9.38
N ILE A 8 38.37 5.04 -8.82
CA ILE A 8 37.43 6.13 -8.87
C ILE A 8 37.66 7.05 -7.64
N ARG A 9 37.83 8.36 -7.88
CA ARG A 9 38.01 9.33 -6.77
C ARG A 9 36.78 9.34 -5.86
N GLU A 10 36.98 9.24 -4.54
CA GLU A 10 35.91 9.22 -3.53
C GLU A 10 34.91 10.39 -3.66
N ALA A 11 35.39 11.55 -4.14
CA ALA A 11 34.58 12.70 -4.43
C ALA A 11 33.53 12.46 -5.54
N VAL A 12 33.81 11.61 -6.53
CA VAL A 12 32.89 11.26 -7.61
C VAL A 12 31.80 10.33 -7.08
N LEU A 13 32.16 9.34 -6.26
CA LEU A 13 31.20 8.43 -5.62
C LEU A 13 30.24 9.18 -4.68
N ARG A 14 30.75 10.13 -3.89
CA ARG A 14 29.91 10.98 -3.03
C ARG A 14 29.02 11.95 -3.82
N GLY A 15 29.47 12.40 -4.98
CA GLY A 15 28.68 13.25 -5.89
C GLY A 15 27.53 12.48 -6.54
N GLU A 16 27.76 11.25 -6.96
CA GLU A 16 26.75 10.39 -7.58
C GLU A 16 25.72 9.91 -6.55
N THR A 17 26.14 9.50 -5.34
CA THR A 17 25.19 9.14 -4.25
C THR A 17 24.28 10.30 -3.88
N LYS A 18 24.81 11.53 -3.71
CA LYS A 18 23.99 12.72 -3.47
C LYS A 18 23.02 13.02 -4.60
N ARG A 19 23.45 12.87 -5.86
CA ARG A 19 22.56 13.03 -7.03
C ARG A 19 21.48 11.96 -7.08
N TYR A 20 21.79 10.73 -6.68
CA TYR A 20 20.82 9.65 -6.61
C TYR A 20 19.79 9.87 -5.49
N GLU A 21 20.25 10.30 -4.32
CA GLU A 21 19.38 10.67 -3.20
C GLU A 21 18.50 11.90 -3.52
N GLN A 22 19.03 12.93 -4.20
CA GLN A 22 18.23 14.06 -4.67
C GLN A 22 17.21 13.66 -5.73
N ARG A 23 17.55 12.77 -6.68
CA ARG A 23 16.60 12.26 -7.68
C ARG A 23 15.54 11.36 -7.05
N ALA A 24 15.89 10.53 -6.09
CA ALA A 24 14.95 9.73 -5.32
C ALA A 24 14.02 10.60 -4.47
N GLY A 25 14.54 11.66 -3.83
CA GLY A 25 13.77 12.66 -3.09
C GLY A 25 12.78 13.44 -3.97
N ILE A 26 13.21 13.91 -5.13
CA ILE A 26 12.36 14.66 -6.09
C ILE A 26 11.28 13.76 -6.70
N ALA A 27 11.56 12.46 -6.91
CA ALA A 27 10.55 11.49 -7.38
C ALA A 27 9.52 11.20 -6.28
N SER A 28 9.94 11.15 -5.01
CA SER A 28 9.06 11.03 -3.85
C SER A 28 8.20 12.30 -3.65
N GLU A 29 8.76 13.51 -3.85
CA GLU A 29 8.00 14.77 -3.75
C GLU A 29 6.97 14.96 -4.87
N ARG A 30 7.23 14.50 -6.09
CA ARG A 30 6.26 14.61 -7.20
C ARG A 30 5.07 13.66 -7.06
N LEU A 31 5.21 12.53 -6.37
CA LEU A 31 4.10 11.66 -5.97
C LEU A 31 3.39 12.14 -4.69
N GLY A 32 4.05 12.98 -3.87
CA GLY A 32 3.54 13.45 -2.59
C GLY A 32 2.90 14.85 -2.59
N ALA A 33 2.94 15.60 -3.70
CA ALA A 33 2.55 17.01 -3.71
C ALA A 33 1.03 17.27 -3.68
N THR A 34 0.17 16.24 -3.80
CA THR A 34 -1.29 16.38 -3.73
C THR A 34 -1.96 15.76 -2.51
N ALA A 35 -1.21 15.18 -1.56
CA ALA A 35 -1.78 14.37 -0.48
C ALA A 35 -1.25 14.70 0.92
N LYS A 36 -1.15 15.99 1.29
CA LYS A 36 -0.74 16.37 2.67
C LYS A 36 -1.80 16.13 3.76
N THR A 37 -2.96 15.56 3.45
CA THR A 37 -4.04 15.30 4.42
C THR A 37 -4.40 13.82 4.64
N ALA A 38 -3.78 12.88 3.90
CA ALA A 38 -4.11 11.45 3.99
C ALA A 38 -2.86 10.55 4.14
N GLY A 39 -1.78 11.06 4.71
CA GLY A 39 -0.45 10.42 4.68
C GLY A 39 -0.34 9.04 5.33
N PHE A 40 -1.32 8.60 6.11
CA PHE A 40 -1.25 7.32 6.83
C PHE A 40 -1.88 6.15 6.05
N LEU A 41 -2.97 6.39 5.31
CA LEU A 41 -3.65 5.35 4.52
C LEU A 41 -2.92 5.04 3.20
N TYR A 42 -2.12 5.98 2.73
CA TYR A 42 -1.39 5.84 1.48
C TYR A 42 -0.31 4.76 1.53
N ASP A 43 0.34 4.62 2.68
CA ASP A 43 1.41 3.65 2.87
C ASP A 43 0.88 2.20 2.88
N GLU A 44 -0.25 1.95 3.54
CA GLU A 44 -0.89 0.63 3.58
C GLU A 44 -1.39 0.17 2.20
N GLU A 45 -1.94 1.08 1.40
CA GLU A 45 -2.42 0.79 0.04
C GLU A 45 -1.26 0.39 -0.88
N VAL A 46 -0.16 1.13 -0.82
CA VAL A 46 1.05 0.84 -1.59
C VAL A 46 1.70 -0.46 -1.12
N LEU A 47 1.71 -0.74 0.19
CA LEU A 47 2.22 -2.00 0.74
C LEU A 47 1.38 -3.20 0.29
N LEU A 48 0.05 -3.09 0.26
CA LEU A 48 -0.81 -4.16 -0.27
C LEU A 48 -0.58 -4.39 -1.76
N LEU A 49 -0.45 -3.33 -2.55
CA LEU A 49 -0.12 -3.44 -3.97
C LEU A 49 1.25 -4.09 -4.17
N SER A 50 2.24 -3.69 -3.38
CA SER A 50 3.58 -4.28 -3.40
C SER A 50 3.56 -5.76 -3.01
N ALA A 51 2.72 -6.14 -2.04
CA ALA A 51 2.53 -7.54 -1.66
C ALA A 51 1.93 -8.37 -2.82
N ILE A 52 0.96 -7.83 -3.56
CA ILE A 52 0.39 -8.49 -4.75
C ILE A 52 1.46 -8.65 -5.85
N VAL A 53 2.30 -7.65 -6.05
CA VAL A 53 3.37 -7.69 -7.06
C VAL A 53 4.41 -8.76 -6.74
N ALA A 54 4.82 -8.85 -5.47
CA ALA A 54 5.83 -9.81 -5.02
C ALA A 54 5.26 -11.24 -4.84
N PHE A 55 4.00 -11.34 -4.42
CA PHE A 55 3.30 -12.60 -4.11
C PHE A 55 1.90 -12.61 -4.75
N PRO A 56 1.81 -12.82 -6.06
CA PRO A 56 0.52 -12.78 -6.78
C PRO A 56 -0.50 -13.81 -6.29
N ASP A 57 -0.05 -14.90 -5.70
CA ASP A 57 -0.88 -15.92 -5.06
C ASP A 57 -1.66 -15.42 -3.83
N ARG A 58 -1.27 -14.29 -3.26
CA ARG A 58 -1.98 -13.62 -2.16
C ARG A 58 -3.07 -12.65 -2.65
N ALA A 59 -3.13 -12.37 -3.93
CA ALA A 59 -4.10 -11.42 -4.51
C ALA A 59 -5.56 -11.78 -4.20
N PRO A 60 -6.04 -13.05 -4.35
CA PRO A 60 -7.41 -13.42 -4.01
C PRO A 60 -7.75 -13.05 -2.56
N TYR A 61 -6.90 -13.44 -1.61
CA TYR A 61 -7.10 -13.13 -0.19
C TYR A 61 -7.17 -11.63 0.09
N ILE A 62 -6.31 -10.84 -0.56
CA ILE A 62 -6.30 -9.37 -0.41
C ILE A 62 -7.61 -8.80 -0.95
N PHE A 63 -8.04 -9.19 -2.15
CA PHE A 63 -9.26 -8.67 -2.78
C PHE A 63 -10.55 -9.10 -2.09
N ASP A 64 -10.58 -10.24 -1.43
CA ASP A 64 -11.71 -10.69 -0.63
C ASP A 64 -11.89 -9.86 0.66
N ASN A 65 -10.81 -9.25 1.15
CA ASN A 65 -10.80 -8.50 2.40
C ASN A 65 -10.60 -6.99 2.21
N LEU A 66 -10.36 -6.52 0.97
CA LEU A 66 -10.12 -5.12 0.63
C LEU A 66 -11.36 -4.49 -0.01
N ASN A 67 -11.86 -3.41 0.58
CA ASN A 67 -12.84 -2.55 -0.07
C ASN A 67 -12.14 -1.56 -1.02
N ILE A 68 -12.07 -1.91 -2.31
CA ILE A 68 -11.34 -1.11 -3.33
C ILE A 68 -11.92 0.30 -3.45
N GLU A 69 -13.23 0.48 -3.28
CA GLU A 69 -13.87 1.81 -3.39
C GLU A 69 -13.39 2.79 -2.30
N ARG A 70 -12.81 2.25 -1.23
CA ARG A 70 -12.25 3.04 -0.11
C ARG A 70 -10.76 3.29 -0.21
N VAL A 71 -10.12 2.80 -1.25
CA VAL A 71 -8.71 3.11 -1.53
C VAL A 71 -8.59 4.60 -1.84
N CYS A 72 -7.78 5.32 -1.09
CA CYS A 72 -7.68 6.79 -1.18
C CYS A 72 -6.92 7.24 -2.42
N SER A 73 -5.85 6.52 -2.79
CA SER A 73 -5.06 6.81 -3.98
C SER A 73 -5.82 6.44 -5.25
N PRO A 74 -6.20 7.40 -6.12
CA PRO A 74 -6.89 7.09 -7.37
C PRO A 74 -6.08 6.15 -8.28
N ALA A 75 -4.76 6.34 -8.33
CA ALA A 75 -3.87 5.51 -9.15
C ALA A 75 -3.81 4.06 -8.63
N VAL A 76 -3.68 3.85 -7.31
CA VAL A 76 -3.68 2.51 -6.71
C VAL A 76 -5.05 1.86 -6.84
N ARG A 77 -6.14 2.62 -6.64
CA ARG A 77 -7.51 2.15 -6.84
C ARG A 77 -7.74 1.64 -8.25
N GLN A 78 -7.32 2.41 -9.25
CA GLN A 78 -7.42 2.02 -10.65
C GLN A 78 -6.67 0.71 -10.92
N ILE A 79 -5.42 0.59 -10.45
CA ILE A 79 -4.63 -0.63 -10.60
C ILE A 79 -5.36 -1.82 -9.95
N PHE A 80 -5.88 -1.68 -8.73
CA PHE A 80 -6.64 -2.74 -8.07
C PHE A 80 -7.90 -3.14 -8.85
N GLN A 81 -8.64 -2.18 -9.41
CA GLN A 81 -9.81 -2.46 -10.23
C GLN A 81 -9.46 -3.23 -11.50
N GLU A 82 -8.35 -2.88 -12.16
CA GLU A 82 -7.88 -3.53 -13.38
C GLU A 82 -7.37 -4.96 -13.13
N ILE A 83 -6.64 -5.21 -12.04
CA ILE A 83 -6.05 -6.54 -11.77
C ILE A 83 -6.99 -7.51 -11.04
N LYS A 84 -7.99 -7.01 -10.29
CA LYS A 84 -8.93 -7.85 -9.52
C LYS A 84 -9.61 -8.95 -10.33
N PRO A 85 -10.11 -8.72 -11.58
CA PRO A 85 -10.76 -9.77 -12.36
C PRO A 85 -9.86 -10.97 -12.68
N SER A 86 -8.54 -10.77 -12.61
CA SER A 86 -7.53 -11.78 -12.89
C SER A 86 -6.85 -12.32 -11.64
N ALA A 87 -7.36 -12.01 -10.44
CA ALA A 87 -6.71 -12.28 -9.15
C ALA A 87 -6.23 -13.73 -8.97
N GLU A 88 -7.03 -14.72 -9.39
CA GLU A 88 -6.70 -16.15 -9.27
C GLU A 88 -5.57 -16.61 -10.20
N ARG A 89 -5.29 -15.88 -11.27
CA ARG A 89 -4.28 -16.22 -12.30
C ARG A 89 -3.26 -15.10 -12.47
N LEU A 90 -3.16 -14.26 -11.46
CA LEU A 90 -2.31 -13.09 -11.51
C LEU A 90 -0.83 -13.51 -11.51
N ASN A 91 -0.07 -12.86 -12.37
CA ASN A 91 1.39 -12.93 -12.40
C ASN A 91 1.92 -11.64 -13.03
N MET A 92 3.22 -11.40 -12.98
CA MET A 92 3.83 -10.18 -13.49
C MET A 92 3.46 -9.91 -14.97
N ASN A 93 3.51 -10.92 -15.83
CA ASN A 93 3.20 -10.75 -17.25
C ASN A 93 1.73 -10.38 -17.46
N THR A 94 0.82 -11.01 -16.70
CA THR A 94 -0.61 -10.68 -16.73
C THR A 94 -0.83 -9.24 -16.28
N MET A 95 -0.22 -8.80 -15.16
CA MET A 95 -0.32 -7.43 -14.68
C MET A 95 0.18 -6.42 -15.72
N LEU A 96 1.34 -6.66 -16.31
CA LEU A 96 1.91 -5.80 -17.35
C LEU A 96 1.08 -5.81 -18.65
N GLY A 97 0.33 -6.88 -18.90
CA GLY A 97 -0.54 -6.99 -20.08
C GLY A 97 -1.85 -6.20 -19.98
N ILE A 98 -2.42 -6.06 -18.80
CA ILE A 98 -3.73 -5.42 -18.57
C ILE A 98 -3.65 -3.95 -18.15
N LEU A 99 -2.53 -3.54 -17.54
CA LEU A 99 -2.37 -2.18 -17.03
C LEU A 99 -1.98 -1.19 -18.13
N ASN A 100 -2.37 0.07 -17.95
CA ASN A 100 -1.88 1.19 -18.75
C ASN A 100 -0.39 1.50 -18.43
N ASP A 101 0.22 2.43 -19.15
CA ASP A 101 1.66 2.72 -19.01
C ASP A 101 2.03 3.28 -17.63
N GLU A 102 1.13 4.04 -17.01
CA GLU A 102 1.33 4.56 -15.64
C GLU A 102 1.29 3.40 -14.62
N GLY A 103 0.30 2.52 -14.73
CA GLY A 103 0.20 1.33 -13.90
C GLY A 103 1.39 0.40 -14.05
N LYS A 104 1.88 0.17 -15.29
CA LYS A 104 3.09 -0.60 -15.56
C LYS A 104 4.32 0.00 -14.88
N ALA A 105 4.48 1.32 -14.94
CA ALA A 105 5.59 2.00 -14.28
C ALA A 105 5.55 1.81 -12.75
N VAL A 106 4.37 1.90 -12.12
CA VAL A 106 4.18 1.65 -10.69
C VAL A 106 4.53 0.21 -10.33
N ILE A 107 3.97 -0.78 -11.04
CA ILE A 107 4.23 -2.20 -10.77
C ILE A 107 5.71 -2.55 -10.94
N THR A 108 6.35 -2.06 -12.01
CA THR A 108 7.78 -2.27 -12.24
C THR A 108 8.63 -1.68 -11.10
N ARG A 109 8.29 -0.49 -10.62
CA ARG A 109 8.98 0.13 -9.50
C ARG A 109 8.83 -0.69 -8.21
N LEU A 110 7.63 -1.16 -7.91
CA LEU A 110 7.35 -1.97 -6.72
C LEU A 110 8.02 -3.34 -6.78
N SER A 111 8.17 -3.94 -7.96
CA SER A 111 8.88 -5.21 -8.13
C SER A 111 10.38 -5.10 -7.82
N LEU A 112 10.97 -3.92 -8.02
CA LEU A 112 12.38 -3.64 -7.71
C LEU A 112 12.62 -3.31 -6.24
N ASN A 113 11.61 -2.77 -5.56
CA ASN A 113 11.70 -2.40 -4.14
C ASN A 113 10.34 -2.60 -3.46
N PRO A 114 10.05 -3.81 -2.95
CA PRO A 114 8.74 -4.15 -2.38
C PRO A 114 8.41 -3.40 -1.08
N GLY A 115 9.39 -2.81 -0.39
CA GLY A 115 9.15 -1.95 0.76
C GLY A 115 8.64 -2.65 2.04
N PHE A 116 8.66 -4.00 2.09
CA PHE A 116 8.26 -4.78 3.27
C PHE A 116 9.18 -5.99 3.48
N ASP A 117 9.12 -6.54 4.71
CA ASP A 117 9.85 -7.73 5.08
C ASP A 117 9.17 -8.99 4.50
N ILE A 118 9.89 -9.71 3.65
CA ILE A 118 9.41 -10.91 2.95
C ILE A 118 9.08 -12.04 3.94
N GLU A 119 9.82 -12.16 5.03
CA GLU A 119 9.61 -13.23 6.03
C GLU A 119 8.25 -13.11 6.73
N HIS A 120 7.68 -11.92 6.79
CA HIS A 120 6.46 -11.61 7.53
C HIS A 120 5.31 -11.12 6.64
N VAL A 121 5.33 -11.44 5.34
CA VAL A 121 4.39 -10.91 4.35
C VAL A 121 2.91 -11.10 4.73
N ASP A 122 2.52 -12.30 5.19
CA ASP A 122 1.12 -12.59 5.56
C ASP A 122 0.66 -11.79 6.78
N ASN A 123 1.57 -11.49 7.71
CA ASN A 123 1.28 -10.63 8.85
C ASN A 123 1.15 -9.17 8.41
N ASN A 124 2.05 -8.70 7.55
CA ASN A 124 2.01 -7.35 6.99
C ASN A 124 0.72 -7.11 6.20
N ILE A 125 0.31 -8.05 5.34
CA ILE A 125 -0.97 -7.97 4.61
C ILE A 125 -2.15 -7.85 5.58
N ARG A 126 -2.23 -8.73 6.60
CA ARG A 126 -3.32 -8.69 7.59
C ARG A 126 -3.35 -7.39 8.36
N ASP A 127 -2.18 -6.86 8.72
CA ASP A 127 -2.08 -5.60 9.45
C ASP A 127 -2.51 -4.41 8.60
N CYS A 128 -2.11 -4.35 7.32
CA CYS A 128 -2.57 -3.33 6.39
C CYS A 128 -4.09 -3.38 6.19
N LEU A 129 -4.65 -4.56 5.89
CA LEU A 129 -6.10 -4.73 5.71
C LEU A 129 -6.88 -4.31 6.96
N ARG A 130 -6.39 -4.67 8.16
CA ARG A 130 -7.02 -4.30 9.42
C ARG A 130 -6.97 -2.79 9.66
N LYS A 131 -5.85 -2.13 9.40
CA LYS A 131 -5.72 -0.67 9.53
C LYS A 131 -6.67 0.04 8.56
N MET A 132 -6.76 -0.40 7.32
CA MET A 132 -7.69 0.16 6.33
C MET A 132 -9.14 -0.02 6.78
N ALA A 133 -9.54 -1.21 7.24
CA ALA A 133 -10.87 -1.47 7.77
C ALA A 133 -11.19 -0.61 9.00
N HIS A 134 -10.22 -0.39 9.89
CA HIS A 134 -10.39 0.47 11.06
C HIS A 134 -10.62 1.93 10.65
N CYS A 135 -9.86 2.44 9.70
CA CYS A 135 -10.05 3.80 9.18
C CYS A 135 -11.42 3.96 8.51
N GLU A 136 -11.86 2.98 7.73
CA GLU A 136 -13.19 3.00 7.11
C GLU A 136 -14.31 3.11 8.17
N ILE A 137 -14.23 2.30 9.23
CA ILE A 137 -15.22 2.37 10.31
C ILE A 137 -15.18 3.71 11.03
N GLU A 138 -14.02 4.30 11.26
CA GLU A 138 -13.90 5.61 11.89
C GLU A 138 -14.53 6.73 11.05
N GLU A 139 -14.36 6.70 9.73
CA GLU A 139 -15.02 7.63 8.82
C GLU A 139 -16.54 7.47 8.89
N ARG A 140 -17.04 6.25 8.77
CA ARG A 140 -18.49 5.96 8.86
C ARG A 140 -19.08 6.39 10.23
N ILE A 141 -18.34 6.24 11.33
CA ILE A 141 -18.73 6.73 12.65
C ILE A 141 -18.80 8.26 12.65
N ARG A 142 -17.87 8.94 12.01
CA ARG A 142 -17.86 10.40 11.90
C ARG A 142 -19.07 10.89 11.12
N ASP A 143 -19.35 10.25 9.99
CA ASP A 143 -20.49 10.57 9.14
C ASP A 143 -21.83 10.34 9.86
N ALA A 144 -21.97 9.19 10.53
CA ALA A 144 -23.16 8.89 11.34
C ALA A 144 -23.39 9.88 12.49
N LYS A 145 -22.30 10.33 13.14
CA LYS A 145 -22.37 11.40 14.16
C LYS A 145 -22.86 12.72 13.57
N THR A 146 -22.34 13.09 12.40
CA THR A 146 -22.71 14.33 11.72
C THR A 146 -24.16 14.30 11.24
N ALA A 147 -24.64 13.14 10.78
CA ALA A 147 -26.01 12.91 10.35
C ALA A 147 -27.00 12.74 11.54
N GLY A 148 -26.52 12.57 12.78
CA GLY A 148 -27.36 12.31 13.95
C GLY A 148 -27.99 10.92 13.97
N ASP A 149 -27.50 9.96 13.18
CA ASP A 149 -28.04 8.59 13.11
C ASP A 149 -27.52 7.72 14.26
N LEU A 150 -28.23 7.76 15.40
CA LEU A 150 -27.87 7.01 16.61
C LEU A 150 -27.92 5.48 16.42
N ARG A 151 -28.78 4.97 15.53
CA ARG A 151 -28.86 3.51 15.27
C ARG A 151 -27.65 3.03 14.51
N LEU A 152 -27.30 3.72 13.43
CA LEU A 152 -26.10 3.42 12.65
C LEU A 152 -24.86 3.57 13.52
N LEU A 153 -24.77 4.64 14.32
CA LEU A 153 -23.67 4.88 15.24
C LEU A 153 -23.45 3.72 16.22
N SER A 154 -24.53 3.22 16.87
CA SER A 154 -24.41 2.09 17.80
C SER A 154 -23.94 0.82 17.12
N SER A 155 -24.42 0.53 15.93
CA SER A 155 -23.99 -0.62 15.10
C SER A 155 -22.51 -0.53 14.74
N LEU A 156 -22.04 0.63 14.27
CA LEU A 156 -20.64 0.87 13.89
C LEU A 156 -19.69 0.79 15.09
N LEU A 157 -20.10 1.26 16.26
CA LEU A 157 -19.30 1.12 17.48
C LEU A 157 -19.14 -0.35 17.90
N ALA A 158 -20.20 -1.17 17.77
CA ALA A 158 -20.11 -2.59 18.01
C ALA A 158 -19.19 -3.31 17.00
N GLU A 159 -19.24 -2.92 15.72
CA GLU A 159 -18.37 -3.42 14.68
C GLU A 159 -16.90 -3.06 14.95
N LYS A 160 -16.61 -1.81 15.32
CA LYS A 160 -15.28 -1.35 15.73
C LYS A 160 -14.71 -2.18 16.88
N GLN A 161 -15.52 -2.47 17.91
CA GLN A 161 -15.10 -3.31 19.03
C GLN A 161 -14.71 -4.73 18.60
N LYS A 162 -15.42 -5.34 17.63
CA LYS A 162 -15.09 -6.67 17.11
C LYS A 162 -13.72 -6.69 16.41
N ILE A 163 -13.41 -5.66 15.64
CA ILE A 163 -12.10 -5.52 14.97
C ILE A 163 -10.97 -5.38 16.00
N THR A 164 -11.20 -4.60 17.06
CA THR A 164 -10.20 -4.37 18.12
C THR A 164 -9.97 -5.65 18.96
N ARG A 165 -11.03 -6.39 19.35
CA ARG A 165 -10.90 -7.63 20.13
C ARG A 165 -10.12 -8.73 19.42
N ARG A 166 -10.26 -8.86 18.10
CA ARG A 166 -9.46 -9.82 17.30
C ARG A 166 -7.94 -9.55 17.35
N LYS A 167 -7.55 -8.37 17.81
CA LYS A 167 -6.13 -8.03 18.05
C LYS A 167 -5.62 -8.67 19.34
N ASP A 168 -6.38 -8.61 20.41
CA ASP A 168 -5.94 -9.03 21.75
C ASP A 168 -5.85 -10.56 21.89
N GLU A 169 -6.74 -11.31 21.19
CA GLU A 169 -6.75 -12.76 21.19
C GLU A 169 -5.56 -13.42 20.47
N ARG A 170 -4.77 -12.67 19.70
CA ARG A 170 -3.61 -13.18 18.95
C ARG A 170 -2.26 -12.76 19.53
N THR A 171 -2.26 -11.88 20.52
CA THR A 171 -1.06 -11.41 21.25
C THR A 171 -0.88 -12.13 22.59
N ALA A 172 -1.82 -12.98 22.96
CA ALA A 172 -1.77 -13.88 24.13
C ALA A 172 -1.43 -15.30 23.70
#